data_27b1c62e87ddfbc2d94d6ac76822b6c4
#
_entry.id   27b1c62e87ddfbc2d94d6ac76822b6c4
#
_cell.length_a   1.000
_cell.length_b   1.000
_cell.length_c   1.000
_cell.angle_alpha   90.00
_cell.angle_beta   90.00
_cell.angle_gamma   90.00
#
_symmetry.space_group_name_H-M   'P 1'
#
loop_
_entity.id
_entity.type
_entity.pdbx_description
1 polymer ?
#
loop_
_entity_poly.entity_id
_entity_poly.type
_entity_poly.pdbx_seq_one_letter_code
_entity_poly.pdbx_strand_id
1 'polypeptide(L)'
;MSQEKNQKSLNILVIMDPIEQVNYKKDTSLAMMWSAQDRGHTLGYCQIHDLWLDRGQLMVDTQPVTVKRDPNDFYTLGDKQTAQVTDYDVILMRKDPPFDMRFVYATYMLDHAKAAGVLVVNDPQAIRDCNEKLFATWFSDYMSPTIVTSKQAHIRKFIAEQRDVIVKPLDGMGGTGIFRLTADSPNIGVTLEILTELETLPIMAQRYLPEIKEGDKRVLIVDGAVVDYSLARIPVKGETRGNLAAGGSGVAMPLTDIERQVAEVVAPIVKDKGLMFVGLDLIGGRITEINVTSPTCVREIDDQCGTDIATDFILAVEARCLQK
;
A
#
# COMPACT_ATOMS: atom_id res chain seq x y z
N MET A 1 -8.29 21.34 33.91
CA MET A 1 -7.76 20.05 34.43
C MET A 1 -8.05 19.01 33.35
N SER A 2 -7.09 18.79 32.47
CA SER A 2 -7.13 17.81 31.39
C SER A 2 -7.13 16.40 32.00
N GLN A 3 -8.13 15.61 31.67
CA GLN A 3 -8.10 14.17 31.91
C GLN A 3 -6.96 13.59 31.02
N GLU A 4 -5.79 13.40 31.59
CA GLU A 4 -4.83 12.41 31.10
C GLU A 4 -5.55 11.05 31.20
N LYS A 5 -6.19 10.63 30.10
CA LYS A 5 -6.58 9.23 29.95
C LYS A 5 -5.29 8.45 30.05
N ASN A 6 -5.22 7.53 31.01
CA ASN A 6 -4.15 6.55 31.16
C ASN A 6 -4.05 5.76 29.84
N GLN A 7 -3.24 6.26 28.91
CA GLN A 7 -3.04 5.64 27.61
C GLN A 7 -2.15 4.42 27.84
N LYS A 8 -2.67 3.22 27.57
CA LYS A 8 -1.89 1.98 27.65
C LYS A 8 -0.78 2.04 26.61
N SER A 9 0.49 1.95 27.03
CA SER A 9 1.60 1.76 26.10
C SER A 9 1.43 0.43 25.39
N LEU A 10 1.52 0.45 24.06
CA LEU A 10 1.48 -0.74 23.22
C LEU A 10 2.89 -1.18 22.84
N ASN A 11 3.05 -2.49 22.68
CA ASN A 11 4.25 -3.11 22.13
C ASN A 11 4.00 -3.39 20.64
N ILE A 12 4.67 -2.69 19.74
CA ILE A 12 4.41 -2.71 18.29
C ILE A 12 5.59 -3.34 17.55
N LEU A 13 5.34 -4.44 16.85
CA LEU A 13 6.32 -5.02 15.92
C LEU A 13 6.13 -4.42 14.52
N VAL A 14 7.18 -3.86 13.94
CA VAL A 14 7.18 -3.37 12.57
C VAL A 14 7.96 -4.32 11.68
N ILE A 15 7.25 -4.96 10.74
CA ILE A 15 7.83 -5.86 9.73
C ILE A 15 8.00 -5.04 8.45
N MET A 16 9.23 -4.74 8.06
CA MET A 16 9.51 -3.89 6.90
C MET A 16 10.82 -4.29 6.20
N ASP A 17 11.13 -3.64 5.12
CA ASP A 17 12.43 -3.78 4.43
C ASP A 17 13.59 -3.27 5.31
N PRO A 18 14.85 -3.56 4.94
CA PRO A 18 16.01 -3.13 5.72
C PRO A 18 15.94 -1.64 6.07
N ILE A 19 15.91 -1.33 7.38
CA ILE A 19 15.69 0.04 7.88
C ILE A 19 16.80 1.00 7.41
N GLU A 20 18.01 0.51 7.18
CA GLU A 20 19.13 1.28 6.63
C GLU A 20 18.92 1.73 5.17
N GLN A 21 17.98 1.12 4.44
CA GLN A 21 17.66 1.46 3.05
C GLN A 21 16.47 2.42 2.92
N VAL A 22 15.87 2.78 4.05
CA VAL A 22 14.71 3.67 4.10
C VAL A 22 15.07 5.06 3.58
N ASN A 23 14.21 5.60 2.73
CA ASN A 23 14.32 7.00 2.34
C ASN A 23 13.75 7.91 3.43
N TYR A 24 14.62 8.43 4.28
CA TYR A 24 14.25 9.28 5.42
C TYR A 24 13.23 10.36 5.10
N LYS A 25 13.30 10.99 3.91
CA LYS A 25 12.46 12.15 3.57
C LYS A 25 11.01 11.80 3.28
N LYS A 26 10.71 10.56 2.84
CA LYS A 26 9.39 10.20 2.32
C LYS A 26 8.82 8.89 2.87
N ASP A 27 9.56 8.18 3.72
CA ASP A 27 9.11 6.88 4.20
C ASP A 27 7.92 7.01 5.16
N THR A 28 6.84 6.32 4.82
CA THR A 28 5.60 6.29 5.59
C THR A 28 5.72 5.43 6.84
N SER A 29 6.47 4.32 6.79
CA SER A 29 6.66 3.44 7.94
C SER A 29 7.46 4.15 9.04
N LEU A 30 8.48 4.92 8.65
CA LEU A 30 9.23 5.76 9.57
C LEU A 30 8.34 6.84 10.23
N ALA A 31 7.42 7.45 9.48
CA ALA A 31 6.47 8.40 10.06
C ALA A 31 5.53 7.74 11.09
N MET A 32 5.03 6.54 10.78
CA MET A 32 4.23 5.75 11.72
C MET A 32 5.02 5.38 12.99
N MET A 33 6.29 5.01 12.84
CA MET A 33 7.19 4.70 13.97
C MET A 33 7.43 5.93 14.85
N TRP A 34 7.66 7.12 14.26
CA TRP A 34 7.79 8.37 15.02
C TRP A 34 6.52 8.66 15.82
N SER A 35 5.35 8.59 15.17
CA SER A 35 4.09 8.84 15.85
C SER A 35 3.84 7.84 16.99
N ALA A 36 4.12 6.56 16.77
CA ALA A 36 3.98 5.53 17.81
C ALA A 36 4.91 5.82 19.01
N GLN A 37 6.18 6.15 18.74
CA GLN A 37 7.17 6.44 19.79
C GLN A 37 6.82 7.73 20.56
N ASP A 38 6.39 8.79 19.86
CA ASP A 38 5.95 10.06 20.50
C ASP A 38 4.74 9.86 21.40
N ARG A 39 3.92 8.84 21.11
CA ARG A 39 2.77 8.45 21.92
C ARG A 39 3.10 7.46 23.04
N GLY A 40 4.40 7.16 23.23
CA GLY A 40 4.89 6.33 24.34
C GLY A 40 4.78 4.82 24.09
N HIS A 41 4.62 4.39 22.83
CA HIS A 41 4.67 2.96 22.48
C HIS A 41 6.11 2.49 22.32
N THR A 42 6.32 1.18 22.52
CA THR A 42 7.61 0.54 22.27
C THR A 42 7.59 -0.12 20.90
N LEU A 43 8.75 -0.11 20.23
CA LEU A 43 8.90 -0.62 18.88
C LEU A 43 9.89 -1.77 18.81
N GLY A 44 9.48 -2.84 18.14
CA GLY A 44 10.35 -3.90 17.65
C GLY A 44 10.45 -3.84 16.13
N TYR A 45 11.58 -4.19 15.57
CA TYR A 45 11.84 -4.24 14.14
C TYR A 45 12.26 -5.65 13.72
N CYS A 46 11.76 -6.10 12.59
CA CYS A 46 12.21 -7.32 11.90
C CYS A 46 11.91 -7.24 10.40
N GLN A 47 12.44 -8.22 9.65
CA GLN A 47 12.11 -8.46 8.27
C GLN A 47 11.24 -9.71 8.11
N ILE A 48 10.62 -9.92 6.95
CA ILE A 48 9.72 -11.09 6.76
C ILE A 48 10.41 -12.43 6.94
N HIS A 49 11.72 -12.53 6.72
CA HIS A 49 12.48 -13.77 6.86
C HIS A 49 12.91 -14.04 8.30
N ASP A 50 12.67 -13.11 9.23
CA ASP A 50 12.89 -13.29 10.66
C ASP A 50 11.69 -13.95 11.34
N LEU A 51 10.57 -14.18 10.60
CA LEU A 51 9.41 -14.92 11.10
C LEU A 51 9.61 -16.43 10.92
N TRP A 52 9.29 -17.21 11.94
CA TRP A 52 9.35 -18.66 11.88
C TRP A 52 8.36 -19.33 12.83
N LEU A 53 7.97 -20.58 12.52
CA LEU A 53 7.03 -21.34 13.31
C LEU A 53 7.76 -22.43 14.11
N ASP A 54 7.57 -22.46 15.42
CA ASP A 54 7.95 -23.58 16.26
C ASP A 54 6.71 -24.26 16.85
N ARG A 55 6.45 -25.48 16.45
CA ARG A 55 5.32 -26.31 16.95
C ARG A 55 3.96 -25.58 16.90
N GLY A 56 3.75 -24.78 15.86
CA GLY A 56 2.52 -24.00 15.66
C GLY A 56 2.51 -22.63 16.36
N GLN A 57 3.55 -22.27 17.09
CA GLN A 57 3.73 -20.93 17.67
C GLN A 57 4.55 -20.07 16.72
N LEU A 58 4.05 -18.88 16.42
CA LEU A 58 4.80 -17.92 15.61
C LEU A 58 5.83 -17.20 16.49
N MET A 59 7.07 -17.35 16.08
CA MET A 59 8.25 -16.74 16.69
C MET A 59 8.82 -15.67 15.75
N VAL A 60 9.58 -14.75 16.30
CA VAL A 60 10.28 -13.71 15.54
C VAL A 60 11.65 -13.43 16.11
N ASP A 61 12.65 -13.32 15.25
CA ASP A 61 13.94 -12.74 15.59
C ASP A 61 13.87 -11.23 15.36
N THR A 62 13.91 -10.45 16.43
CA THR A 62 13.60 -9.02 16.42
C THR A 62 14.67 -8.20 17.12
N GLN A 63 14.68 -6.90 16.86
CA GLN A 63 15.50 -5.92 17.56
C GLN A 63 14.62 -4.78 18.08
N PRO A 64 14.73 -4.38 19.34
CA PRO A 64 14.17 -3.11 19.77
C PRO A 64 14.67 -1.98 18.86
N VAL A 65 13.81 -1.06 18.49
CA VAL A 65 14.18 0.06 17.64
C VAL A 65 13.69 1.37 18.24
N THR A 66 14.53 2.38 18.20
CA THR A 66 14.17 3.79 18.46
C THR A 66 14.42 4.60 17.22
N VAL A 67 13.54 5.55 16.93
CA VAL A 67 13.60 6.40 15.74
C VAL A 67 13.73 7.86 16.13
N LYS A 68 14.48 8.61 15.33
CA LYS A 68 14.79 10.03 15.55
C LYS A 68 14.47 10.85 14.31
N ARG A 69 14.16 12.14 14.50
CA ARG A 69 13.97 13.08 13.40
C ARG A 69 15.28 13.74 12.98
N ASP A 70 16.32 12.90 12.75
CA ASP A 70 17.64 13.32 12.26
C ASP A 70 17.98 12.53 10.99
N PRO A 71 18.13 13.16 9.82
CA PRO A 71 18.40 12.46 8.56
C PRO A 71 19.75 11.69 8.54
N ASN A 72 20.67 12.02 9.42
CA ASN A 72 21.98 11.37 9.50
C ASN A 72 22.03 10.25 10.56
N ASP A 73 21.08 10.22 11.51
CA ASP A 73 21.00 9.26 12.61
C ASP A 73 19.53 9.01 12.97
N PHE A 74 18.75 8.48 12.03
CA PHE A 74 17.29 8.39 12.17
C PHE A 74 16.77 7.15 12.89
N TYR A 75 17.64 6.16 13.18
CA TYR A 75 17.27 4.96 13.95
C TYR A 75 18.42 4.44 14.79
N THR A 76 18.07 3.69 15.82
CA THR A 76 19.01 2.89 16.62
C THR A 76 18.39 1.53 16.87
N LEU A 77 19.13 0.46 16.58
CA LEU A 77 18.70 -0.91 16.86
C LEU A 77 19.38 -1.40 18.16
N GLY A 78 18.58 -2.05 19.01
CA GLY A 78 19.09 -2.80 20.17
C GLY A 78 19.62 -4.18 19.78
N ASP A 79 19.93 -5.00 20.80
CA ASP A 79 20.40 -6.37 20.60
C ASP A 79 19.31 -7.25 19.95
N LYS A 80 19.76 -8.16 19.09
CA LYS A 80 18.86 -9.18 18.52
C LYS A 80 18.37 -10.11 19.63
N GLN A 81 17.07 -10.39 19.58
CA GLN A 81 16.42 -11.30 20.51
C GLN A 81 15.35 -12.10 19.78
N THR A 82 15.12 -13.33 20.24
CA THR A 82 13.98 -14.13 19.82
C THR A 82 12.81 -13.87 20.76
N ALA A 83 11.64 -13.61 20.23
CA ALA A 83 10.40 -13.36 20.97
C ALA A 83 9.25 -14.18 20.40
N GLN A 84 8.20 -14.39 21.18
CA GLN A 84 6.93 -14.84 20.67
C GLN A 84 6.18 -13.63 20.08
N VAL A 85 5.47 -13.79 18.98
CA VAL A 85 4.69 -12.67 18.42
C VAL A 85 3.59 -12.20 19.36
N THR A 86 3.16 -13.03 20.31
CA THR A 86 2.22 -12.69 21.37
C THR A 86 2.78 -11.75 22.44
N ASP A 87 4.09 -11.49 22.44
CA ASP A 87 4.72 -10.45 23.27
C ASP A 87 4.42 -9.04 22.72
N TYR A 88 3.84 -8.95 21.53
CA TYR A 88 3.41 -7.70 20.89
C TYR A 88 1.88 -7.56 20.92
N ASP A 89 1.39 -6.34 21.15
CA ASP A 89 -0.03 -6.01 21.03
C ASP A 89 -0.44 -5.85 19.56
N VAL A 90 0.50 -5.36 18.73
CA VAL A 90 0.27 -5.00 17.32
C VAL A 90 1.44 -5.42 16.45
N ILE A 91 1.13 -5.88 15.24
CA ILE A 91 2.09 -6.09 14.16
C ILE A 91 1.72 -5.19 12.98
N LEU A 92 2.63 -4.31 12.58
CA LEU A 92 2.50 -3.50 11.37
C LEU A 92 3.25 -4.21 10.23
N MET A 93 2.51 -4.79 9.28
CA MET A 93 3.08 -5.42 8.08
C MET A 93 3.31 -4.33 7.03
N ARG A 94 4.53 -3.79 7.04
CA ARG A 94 4.97 -2.67 6.19
C ARG A 94 6.02 -3.06 5.16
N LYS A 95 6.11 -4.37 4.87
CA LYS A 95 6.97 -4.87 3.79
C LYS A 95 6.47 -4.35 2.44
N ASP A 96 7.36 -3.72 1.68
CA ASP A 96 7.08 -3.28 0.31
C ASP A 96 6.92 -4.48 -0.63
N PRO A 97 6.13 -4.36 -1.70
CA PRO A 97 6.12 -5.37 -2.76
C PRO A 97 7.56 -5.68 -3.25
N PRO A 98 7.79 -6.82 -3.95
CA PRO A 98 6.80 -7.59 -4.68
C PRO A 98 5.94 -8.48 -3.78
N PHE A 99 4.66 -8.60 -4.14
CA PHE A 99 3.74 -9.56 -3.51
C PHE A 99 3.96 -10.95 -4.15
N ASP A 100 5.05 -11.59 -3.74
CA ASP A 100 5.46 -12.92 -4.20
C ASP A 100 5.11 -14.01 -3.17
N MET A 101 5.49 -15.26 -3.45
CA MET A 101 5.21 -16.37 -2.53
C MET A 101 5.87 -16.20 -1.16
N ARG A 102 7.00 -15.47 -1.04
CA ARG A 102 7.62 -15.18 0.26
C ARG A 102 6.72 -14.26 1.08
N PHE A 103 6.14 -13.24 0.43
CA PHE A 103 5.16 -12.36 1.08
C PHE A 103 3.91 -13.16 1.49
N VAL A 104 3.39 -14.02 0.61
CA VAL A 104 2.23 -14.88 0.91
C VAL A 104 2.51 -15.80 2.10
N TYR A 105 3.69 -16.45 2.16
CA TYR A 105 4.05 -17.29 3.31
C TYR A 105 4.14 -16.48 4.62
N ALA A 106 4.69 -15.26 4.57
CA ALA A 106 4.69 -14.38 5.74
C ALA A 106 3.27 -14.08 6.22
N THR A 107 2.33 -13.80 5.30
CA THR A 107 0.93 -13.57 5.68
C THR A 107 0.24 -14.81 6.27
N TYR A 108 0.57 -16.03 5.81
CA TYR A 108 0.09 -17.28 6.44
C TYR A 108 0.66 -17.44 7.85
N MET A 109 1.92 -17.11 8.07
CA MET A 109 2.48 -17.12 9.42
C MET A 109 1.80 -16.08 10.31
N LEU A 110 1.50 -14.88 9.80
CA LEU A 110 0.80 -13.83 10.54
C LEU A 110 -0.66 -14.18 10.89
N ASP A 111 -1.30 -15.13 10.19
CA ASP A 111 -2.60 -15.68 10.62
C ASP A 111 -2.51 -16.34 12.01
N HIS A 112 -1.37 -16.95 12.38
CA HIS A 112 -1.16 -17.49 13.72
C HIS A 112 -1.12 -16.37 14.79
N ALA A 113 -0.48 -15.23 14.48
CA ALA A 113 -0.49 -14.07 15.37
C ALA A 113 -1.91 -13.53 15.59
N LYS A 114 -2.66 -13.38 14.49
CA LYS A 114 -4.07 -12.96 14.54
C LYS A 114 -4.94 -13.94 15.34
N ALA A 115 -4.78 -15.23 15.11
CA ALA A 115 -5.51 -16.28 15.86
C ALA A 115 -5.16 -16.28 17.36
N ALA A 116 -3.94 -15.87 17.72
CA ALA A 116 -3.50 -15.71 19.11
C ALA A 116 -3.94 -14.36 19.73
N GLY A 117 -4.67 -13.52 19.01
CA GLY A 117 -5.24 -12.28 19.50
C GLY A 117 -4.37 -11.03 19.26
N VAL A 118 -3.25 -11.12 18.55
CA VAL A 118 -2.45 -9.94 18.15
C VAL A 118 -3.18 -9.18 17.05
N LEU A 119 -3.15 -7.84 17.09
CA LEU A 119 -3.66 -7.02 15.99
C LEU A 119 -2.62 -7.00 14.86
N VAL A 120 -2.96 -7.53 13.70
CA VAL A 120 -2.10 -7.47 12.51
C VAL A 120 -2.68 -6.44 11.53
N VAL A 121 -1.91 -5.47 11.12
CA VAL A 121 -2.31 -4.37 10.23
C VAL A 121 -1.40 -4.34 8.99
N ASN A 122 -1.98 -4.47 7.79
CA ASN A 122 -3.35 -4.84 7.46
C ASN A 122 -3.62 -6.32 7.74
N ASP A 123 -4.89 -6.70 7.75
CA ASP A 123 -5.31 -8.10 7.95
C ASP A 123 -4.62 -9.02 6.94
N PRO A 124 -3.93 -10.10 7.39
CA PRO A 124 -3.10 -10.93 6.51
C PRO A 124 -3.92 -11.65 5.43
N GLN A 125 -5.13 -12.09 5.73
CA GLN A 125 -6.00 -12.72 4.74
C GLN A 125 -6.50 -11.69 3.73
N ALA A 126 -6.90 -10.51 4.19
CA ALA A 126 -7.36 -9.44 3.30
C ALA A 126 -6.26 -8.96 2.34
N ILE A 127 -5.00 -8.93 2.79
CA ILE A 127 -3.86 -8.66 1.89
C ILE A 127 -3.80 -9.71 0.76
N ARG A 128 -3.96 -11.00 1.08
CA ARG A 128 -3.97 -12.08 0.06
C ARG A 128 -5.17 -11.99 -0.88
N ASP A 129 -6.34 -11.64 -0.36
CA ASP A 129 -7.60 -11.60 -1.11
C ASP A 129 -7.75 -10.35 -1.98
N CYS A 130 -7.01 -9.29 -1.69
CA CYS A 130 -7.14 -7.97 -2.31
C CYS A 130 -5.88 -7.61 -3.13
N ASN A 131 -5.61 -8.37 -4.23
CA ASN A 131 -4.60 -7.93 -5.19
C ASN A 131 -4.92 -6.51 -5.68
N GLU A 132 -3.95 -5.62 -5.65
CA GLU A 132 -4.12 -4.16 -5.85
C GLU A 132 -4.87 -3.77 -7.15
N LYS A 133 -4.74 -4.58 -8.22
CA LYS A 133 -5.37 -4.32 -9.51
C LYS A 133 -6.66 -5.11 -9.69
N LEU A 134 -6.67 -6.40 -9.30
CA LEU A 134 -7.86 -7.23 -9.41
C LEU A 134 -8.96 -6.79 -8.44
N PHE A 135 -8.62 -6.43 -7.21
CA PHE A 135 -9.59 -5.94 -6.24
C PHE A 135 -10.28 -4.65 -6.70
N ALA A 136 -9.57 -3.79 -7.44
CA ALA A 136 -10.16 -2.59 -8.04
C ALA A 136 -11.34 -2.92 -8.97
N THR A 137 -11.34 -4.09 -9.64
CA THR A 137 -12.42 -4.49 -10.56
C THR A 137 -13.78 -4.71 -9.90
N TRP A 138 -13.82 -4.88 -8.57
CA TRP A 138 -15.08 -4.92 -7.81
C TRP A 138 -15.81 -3.57 -7.79
N PHE A 139 -15.11 -2.51 -8.17
CA PHE A 139 -15.61 -1.14 -8.28
C PHE A 139 -15.68 -0.68 -9.74
N SER A 140 -16.12 -1.56 -10.65
CA SER A 140 -16.10 -1.36 -12.10
C SER A 140 -16.77 -0.06 -12.56
N ASP A 141 -17.82 0.40 -11.87
CA ASP A 141 -18.53 1.65 -12.17
C ASP A 141 -17.67 2.90 -11.96
N TYR A 142 -16.64 2.77 -11.11
CA TYR A 142 -15.68 3.82 -10.79
C TYR A 142 -14.34 3.64 -11.53
N MET A 143 -14.22 2.66 -12.40
CA MET A 143 -13.05 2.44 -13.27
C MET A 143 -13.28 2.97 -14.69
N SER A 144 -12.22 3.17 -15.45
CA SER A 144 -12.32 3.23 -16.90
C SER A 144 -12.61 1.81 -17.45
N PRO A 145 -13.13 1.65 -18.69
CA PRO A 145 -13.27 0.33 -19.29
C PRO A 145 -12.03 -0.51 -19.12
N THR A 146 -12.21 -1.73 -18.58
CA THR A 146 -11.12 -2.61 -18.15
C THR A 146 -11.44 -4.06 -18.52
N ILE A 147 -10.44 -4.81 -18.93
CA ILE A 147 -10.50 -6.26 -19.11
C ILE A 147 -9.28 -6.91 -18.43
N VAL A 148 -9.49 -8.08 -17.84
CA VAL A 148 -8.41 -8.91 -17.30
C VAL A 148 -8.47 -10.29 -17.94
N THR A 149 -7.41 -10.66 -18.64
CA THR A 149 -7.33 -11.94 -19.36
C THR A 149 -5.90 -12.26 -19.76
N SER A 150 -5.60 -13.56 -19.95
CA SER A 150 -4.37 -14.00 -20.60
C SER A 150 -4.53 -14.09 -22.13
N LYS A 151 -5.76 -14.09 -22.66
CA LYS A 151 -6.03 -14.34 -24.09
C LYS A 151 -5.78 -13.10 -24.92
N GLN A 152 -4.74 -13.15 -25.74
CA GLN A 152 -4.36 -12.04 -26.62
C GLN A 152 -5.48 -11.63 -27.57
N ALA A 153 -6.30 -12.55 -28.04
CA ALA A 153 -7.44 -12.24 -28.93
C ALA A 153 -8.43 -11.28 -28.24
N HIS A 154 -8.72 -11.47 -26.94
CA HIS A 154 -9.60 -10.59 -26.17
C HIS A 154 -8.96 -9.21 -25.98
N ILE A 155 -7.65 -9.17 -25.67
CA ILE A 155 -6.93 -7.90 -25.48
C ILE A 155 -6.86 -7.12 -26.81
N ARG A 156 -6.59 -7.78 -27.93
CA ARG A 156 -6.58 -7.15 -29.26
C ARG A 156 -7.94 -6.57 -29.63
N LYS A 157 -9.03 -7.31 -29.34
CA LYS A 157 -10.39 -6.81 -29.54
C LYS A 157 -10.63 -5.56 -28.69
N PHE A 158 -10.24 -5.60 -27.41
CA PHE A 158 -10.38 -4.46 -26.50
C PHE A 158 -9.56 -3.24 -26.96
N ILE A 159 -8.32 -3.44 -27.45
CA ILE A 159 -7.51 -2.36 -28.06
C ILE A 159 -8.21 -1.76 -29.29
N ALA A 160 -8.79 -2.59 -30.16
CA ALA A 160 -9.52 -2.11 -31.33
C ALA A 160 -10.75 -1.27 -30.96
N GLU A 161 -11.46 -1.64 -29.89
CA GLU A 161 -12.65 -0.94 -29.39
C GLU A 161 -12.28 0.36 -28.67
N GLN A 162 -11.30 0.33 -27.76
CA GLN A 162 -10.93 1.47 -26.92
C GLN A 162 -9.94 2.41 -27.60
N ARG A 163 -9.26 1.99 -28.66
CA ARG A 163 -8.28 2.72 -29.48
C ARG A 163 -6.98 3.08 -28.78
N ASP A 164 -6.97 3.33 -27.50
CA ASP A 164 -5.83 3.75 -26.69
C ASP A 164 -5.96 3.11 -25.30
N VAL A 165 -5.04 2.24 -24.94
CA VAL A 165 -5.11 1.43 -23.72
C VAL A 165 -3.77 1.37 -23.00
N ILE A 166 -3.85 1.14 -21.71
CA ILE A 166 -2.72 0.73 -20.86
C ILE A 166 -2.84 -0.78 -20.64
N VAL A 167 -1.75 -1.50 -20.88
CA VAL A 167 -1.61 -2.90 -20.47
C VAL A 167 -0.59 -2.99 -19.34
N LYS A 168 -0.91 -3.79 -18.32
CA LYS A 168 -0.08 -3.90 -17.12
C LYS A 168 -0.18 -5.28 -16.47
N PRO A 169 0.91 -5.84 -15.90
CA PRO A 169 0.86 -7.06 -15.10
C PRO A 169 0.04 -6.81 -13.82
N LEU A 170 -0.50 -7.88 -13.24
CA LEU A 170 -1.34 -7.79 -12.02
C LEU A 170 -0.52 -7.60 -10.74
N ASP A 171 0.74 -8.03 -10.73
CA ASP A 171 1.64 -8.05 -9.58
C ASP A 171 2.82 -7.06 -9.68
N GLY A 172 2.86 -6.26 -10.76
CA GLY A 172 3.91 -5.26 -10.96
C GLY A 172 3.73 -4.03 -10.08
N MET A 173 4.83 -3.48 -9.55
CA MET A 173 4.88 -2.25 -8.75
C MET A 173 5.71 -1.15 -9.42
N GLY A 174 5.54 0.09 -8.96
CA GLY A 174 6.38 1.22 -9.38
C GLY A 174 6.30 1.57 -10.86
N GLY A 175 5.28 1.09 -11.57
CA GLY A 175 5.11 1.33 -13.01
C GLY A 175 5.89 0.37 -13.90
N THR A 176 6.50 -0.69 -13.34
CA THR A 176 7.22 -1.70 -14.12
C THR A 176 6.24 -2.53 -14.97
N GLY A 177 6.60 -2.74 -16.24
CA GLY A 177 5.77 -3.54 -17.15
C GLY A 177 4.50 -2.85 -17.64
N ILE A 178 4.34 -1.54 -17.43
CA ILE A 178 3.21 -0.77 -17.95
C ILE A 178 3.52 -0.27 -19.35
N PHE A 179 2.65 -0.62 -20.31
CA PHE A 179 2.76 -0.16 -21.69
C PHE A 179 1.47 0.54 -22.14
N ARG A 180 1.62 1.65 -22.85
CA ARG A 180 0.53 2.28 -23.59
C ARG A 180 0.53 1.77 -25.03
N LEU A 181 -0.60 1.23 -25.46
CA LEU A 181 -0.80 0.69 -26.80
C LEU A 181 -1.98 1.39 -27.47
N THR A 182 -1.73 1.97 -28.64
CA THR A 182 -2.79 2.42 -29.53
C THR A 182 -3.14 1.33 -30.53
N ALA A 183 -4.31 1.42 -31.18
CA ALA A 183 -4.72 0.44 -32.19
C ALA A 183 -3.71 0.25 -33.34
N ASP A 184 -2.87 1.25 -33.60
CA ASP A 184 -1.88 1.25 -34.68
C ASP A 184 -0.45 0.98 -34.16
N SER A 185 -0.28 0.63 -32.88
CA SER A 185 1.05 0.36 -32.30
C SER A 185 1.68 -0.87 -32.96
N PRO A 186 2.91 -0.79 -33.49
CA PRO A 186 3.56 -1.91 -34.20
C PRO A 186 3.93 -3.06 -33.28
N ASN A 187 4.09 -2.79 -31.99
CA ASN A 187 4.61 -3.75 -30.99
C ASN A 187 3.49 -4.45 -30.18
N ILE A 188 2.21 -4.35 -30.57
CA ILE A 188 1.12 -5.01 -29.83
C ILE A 188 1.41 -6.50 -29.63
N GLY A 189 1.83 -7.20 -30.72
CA GLY A 189 2.09 -8.64 -30.66
C GLY A 189 3.12 -9.00 -29.59
N VAL A 190 4.33 -8.48 -29.74
CA VAL A 190 5.43 -8.82 -28.84
C VAL A 190 5.16 -8.38 -27.40
N THR A 191 4.51 -7.23 -27.21
CA THR A 191 4.14 -6.77 -25.85
C THR A 191 3.19 -7.74 -25.18
N LEU A 192 2.15 -8.20 -25.88
CA LEU A 192 1.19 -9.15 -25.34
C LEU A 192 1.82 -10.52 -25.10
N GLU A 193 2.66 -11.03 -26.02
CA GLU A 193 3.39 -12.28 -25.84
C GLU A 193 4.23 -12.29 -24.56
N ILE A 194 4.98 -11.21 -24.32
CA ILE A 194 5.83 -11.08 -23.13
C ILE A 194 4.96 -10.96 -21.86
N LEU A 195 4.00 -10.05 -21.84
CA LEU A 195 3.22 -9.78 -20.63
C LEU A 195 2.28 -10.92 -20.26
N THR A 196 1.74 -11.64 -21.24
CA THR A 196 0.85 -12.80 -20.99
C THR A 196 1.60 -14.11 -20.85
N GLU A 197 2.92 -14.11 -20.92
CA GLU A 197 3.74 -15.33 -20.96
C GLU A 197 3.13 -16.35 -21.93
N LEU A 198 2.95 -15.93 -23.18
CA LEU A 198 2.32 -16.74 -24.23
C LEU A 198 0.92 -17.27 -23.86
N GLU A 199 0.06 -16.40 -23.34
CA GLU A 199 -1.34 -16.65 -22.95
C GLU A 199 -1.52 -17.52 -21.69
N THR A 200 -0.51 -17.65 -20.84
CA THR A 200 -0.58 -18.41 -19.58
C THR A 200 -0.85 -17.49 -18.38
N LEU A 201 -0.36 -16.24 -18.41
CA LEU A 201 -0.49 -15.27 -17.32
C LEU A 201 -1.55 -14.21 -17.66
N PRO A 202 -2.58 -14.01 -16.81
CA PRO A 202 -3.54 -12.92 -17.00
C PRO A 202 -2.90 -11.55 -16.74
N ILE A 203 -3.25 -10.59 -17.58
CA ILE A 203 -2.86 -9.17 -17.43
C ILE A 203 -4.11 -8.29 -17.46
N MET A 204 -3.98 -7.06 -16.98
CA MET A 204 -5.01 -6.04 -17.10
C MET A 204 -4.77 -5.16 -18.32
N ALA A 205 -5.82 -4.96 -19.12
CA ALA A 205 -5.87 -3.91 -20.13
C ALA A 205 -6.97 -2.91 -19.77
N GLN A 206 -6.66 -1.63 -19.78
CA GLN A 206 -7.51 -0.55 -19.28
C GLN A 206 -7.48 0.61 -20.27
N ARG A 207 -8.65 1.24 -20.57
CA ARG A 207 -8.67 2.43 -21.41
C ARG A 207 -7.76 3.51 -20.85
N TYR A 208 -6.92 4.08 -21.69
CA TYR A 208 -6.04 5.18 -21.30
C TYR A 208 -6.83 6.40 -20.84
N LEU A 209 -6.38 7.01 -19.77
CA LEU A 209 -6.95 8.22 -19.19
C LEU A 209 -5.97 9.38 -19.44
N PRO A 210 -6.30 10.32 -20.35
CA PRO A 210 -5.42 11.46 -20.65
C PRO A 210 -5.24 12.41 -19.47
N GLU A 211 -6.11 12.32 -18.47
CA GLU A 211 -6.06 13.04 -17.18
C GLU A 211 -4.81 12.66 -16.34
N ILE A 212 -4.05 11.63 -16.71
CA ILE A 212 -2.74 11.31 -16.10
C ILE A 212 -1.79 12.52 -16.13
N LYS A 213 -1.98 13.46 -17.06
CA LYS A 213 -1.21 14.71 -17.14
C LYS A 213 -1.39 15.61 -15.92
N GLU A 214 -2.54 15.47 -15.24
CA GLU A 214 -2.87 16.17 -13.99
C GLU A 214 -2.38 15.38 -12.75
N GLY A 215 -1.85 14.18 -12.97
CA GLY A 215 -1.29 13.29 -11.98
C GLY A 215 -2.11 12.03 -11.75
N ASP A 216 -1.41 10.99 -11.34
CA ASP A 216 -1.97 9.80 -10.71
C ASP A 216 -2.09 10.10 -9.22
N LYS A 217 -3.32 10.26 -8.71
CA LYS A 217 -3.58 10.78 -7.37
C LYS A 217 -3.71 9.66 -6.34
N ARG A 218 -2.81 9.67 -5.35
CA ARG A 218 -2.89 8.80 -4.18
C ARG A 218 -3.79 9.43 -3.13
N VAL A 219 -4.94 8.81 -2.88
CA VAL A 219 -5.83 9.09 -1.75
C VAL A 219 -5.56 8.06 -0.65
N LEU A 220 -5.41 8.51 0.60
CA LEU A 220 -5.20 7.60 1.73
C LEU A 220 -6.52 7.38 2.49
N ILE A 221 -6.73 6.14 2.94
CA ILE A 221 -7.86 5.73 3.78
C ILE A 221 -7.28 5.12 5.05
N VAL A 222 -7.64 5.66 6.20
CA VAL A 222 -7.19 5.23 7.54
C VAL A 222 -8.38 4.70 8.32
N ASP A 223 -8.42 3.41 8.61
CA ASP A 223 -9.53 2.71 9.30
C ASP A 223 -10.94 3.09 8.77
N GLY A 224 -11.06 3.24 7.47
CA GLY A 224 -12.31 3.63 6.80
C GLY A 224 -12.59 5.14 6.79
N ALA A 225 -11.71 5.98 7.34
CA ALA A 225 -11.78 7.42 7.19
C ALA A 225 -10.95 7.86 5.96
N VAL A 226 -11.55 8.64 5.08
CA VAL A 226 -10.88 9.20 3.90
C VAL A 226 -10.09 10.43 4.32
N VAL A 227 -8.80 10.49 3.97
CA VAL A 227 -7.96 11.69 4.18
C VAL A 227 -8.41 12.79 3.21
N ASP A 228 -8.51 14.03 3.68
CA ASP A 228 -9.05 15.15 2.90
C ASP A 228 -8.19 15.60 1.72
N TYR A 229 -6.95 15.12 1.64
CA TYR A 229 -5.97 15.47 0.64
C TYR A 229 -5.48 14.23 -0.13
N SER A 230 -5.12 14.44 -1.39
CA SER A 230 -4.43 13.46 -2.23
C SER A 230 -3.05 13.96 -2.61
N LEU A 231 -2.15 13.04 -2.96
CA LEU A 231 -0.88 13.36 -3.61
C LEU A 231 -0.99 13.10 -5.11
N ALA A 232 -1.03 14.16 -5.92
CA ALA A 232 -0.92 14.04 -7.36
C ALA A 232 0.53 13.75 -7.74
N ARG A 233 0.78 12.57 -8.29
CA ARG A 233 2.08 12.13 -8.80
C ARG A 233 2.14 12.44 -10.29
N ILE A 234 2.75 13.58 -10.62
CA ILE A 234 2.76 14.14 -11.97
C ILE A 234 3.91 13.53 -12.77
N PRO A 235 3.62 12.89 -13.94
CA PRO A 235 4.66 12.33 -14.79
C PRO A 235 5.69 13.36 -15.26
N VAL A 236 6.93 12.91 -15.43
CA VAL A 236 7.95 13.70 -16.12
C VAL A 236 7.56 13.89 -17.59
N LYS A 237 7.93 14.99 -18.20
CA LYS A 237 7.63 15.28 -19.60
C LYS A 237 8.13 14.15 -20.51
N GLY A 238 7.21 13.55 -21.27
CA GLY A 238 7.48 12.43 -22.19
C GLY A 238 7.29 11.05 -21.56
N GLU A 239 6.96 10.96 -20.26
CA GLU A 239 6.63 9.73 -19.56
C GLU A 239 5.10 9.64 -19.36
N THR A 240 4.57 8.43 -19.29
CA THR A 240 3.14 8.15 -19.02
C THR A 240 2.90 7.64 -17.61
N ARG A 241 3.96 7.42 -16.81
CA ARG A 241 3.89 6.91 -15.44
C ARG A 241 4.05 8.04 -14.44
N GLY A 242 3.07 8.20 -13.55
CA GLY A 242 3.09 9.20 -12.48
C GLY A 242 3.88 8.78 -11.23
N ASN A 243 4.34 7.54 -11.14
CA ASN A 243 5.00 7.00 -9.95
C ASN A 243 6.23 7.84 -9.54
N LEU A 244 6.33 8.21 -8.26
CA LEU A 244 7.48 8.96 -7.72
C LEU A 244 8.80 8.19 -7.90
N ALA A 245 8.75 6.85 -7.89
CA ALA A 245 9.90 6.01 -8.18
C ALA A 245 10.41 6.14 -9.62
N ALA A 246 9.55 6.56 -10.56
CA ALA A 246 9.91 6.84 -11.96
C ALA A 246 10.34 8.30 -12.18
N GLY A 247 10.56 9.08 -11.11
CA GLY A 247 11.02 10.47 -11.17
C GLY A 247 9.89 11.52 -11.21
N GLY A 248 8.63 11.11 -11.04
CA GLY A 248 7.49 12.02 -10.93
C GLY A 248 7.62 13.01 -9.76
N SER A 249 6.95 14.15 -9.85
CA SER A 249 6.82 15.11 -8.74
C SER A 249 5.50 14.91 -8.01
N GLY A 250 5.54 15.01 -6.66
CA GLY A 250 4.36 14.90 -5.81
C GLY A 250 3.83 16.27 -5.41
N VAL A 251 2.56 16.55 -5.72
CA VAL A 251 1.87 17.79 -5.31
C VAL A 251 0.64 17.39 -4.50
N ALA A 252 0.62 17.74 -3.22
CA ALA A 252 -0.55 17.50 -2.38
C ALA A 252 -1.64 18.54 -2.67
N MET A 253 -2.89 18.10 -2.73
CA MET A 253 -4.05 18.94 -3.01
C MET A 253 -5.31 18.41 -2.36
N PRO A 254 -6.29 19.27 -2.06
CA PRO A 254 -7.60 18.84 -1.57
C PRO A 254 -8.26 17.87 -2.56
N LEU A 255 -9.02 16.91 -2.05
CA LEU A 255 -9.84 16.04 -2.88
C LEU A 255 -10.90 16.85 -3.63
N THR A 256 -11.10 16.53 -4.91
CA THR A 256 -12.31 16.96 -5.62
C THR A 256 -13.53 16.17 -5.12
N ASP A 257 -14.74 16.68 -5.39
CA ASP A 257 -15.99 15.99 -4.99
C ASP A 257 -16.09 14.57 -5.56
N ILE A 258 -15.62 14.38 -6.79
CA ILE A 258 -15.61 13.05 -7.45
C ILE A 258 -14.63 12.10 -6.76
N GLU A 259 -13.41 12.56 -6.44
CA GLU A 259 -12.39 11.74 -5.76
C GLU A 259 -12.86 11.35 -4.36
N ARG A 260 -13.47 12.29 -3.63
CA ARG A 260 -14.07 12.03 -2.33
C ARG A 260 -15.19 11.00 -2.43
N GLN A 261 -16.13 11.17 -3.35
CA GLN A 261 -17.23 10.24 -3.56
C GLN A 261 -16.72 8.82 -3.85
N VAL A 262 -15.72 8.68 -4.71
CA VAL A 262 -15.13 7.37 -5.04
C VAL A 262 -14.45 6.76 -3.80
N ALA A 263 -13.67 7.54 -3.07
CA ALA A 263 -13.00 7.07 -1.86
C ALA A 263 -13.98 6.65 -0.75
N GLU A 264 -15.09 7.38 -0.57
CA GLU A 264 -16.14 7.07 0.39
C GLU A 264 -16.94 5.80 0.05
N VAL A 265 -17.00 5.40 -1.24
CA VAL A 265 -17.54 4.09 -1.64
C VAL A 265 -16.60 2.96 -1.29
N VAL A 266 -15.29 3.15 -1.44
CA VAL A 266 -14.27 2.14 -1.15
C VAL A 266 -14.04 1.97 0.35
N ALA A 267 -14.05 3.08 1.11
CA ALA A 267 -13.64 3.14 2.51
C ALA A 267 -14.36 2.14 3.45
N PRO A 268 -15.69 1.99 3.45
CA PRO A 268 -16.36 1.01 4.30
C PRO A 268 -15.99 -0.43 3.95
N ILE A 269 -15.82 -0.74 2.66
CA ILE A 269 -15.51 -2.08 2.17
C ILE A 269 -14.11 -2.52 2.61
N VAL A 270 -13.12 -1.64 2.52
CA VAL A 270 -11.76 -1.94 2.98
C VAL A 270 -11.69 -2.05 4.50
N LYS A 271 -12.44 -1.21 5.22
CA LYS A 271 -12.56 -1.28 6.68
C LYS A 271 -13.13 -2.62 7.15
N ASP A 272 -14.23 -3.07 6.54
CA ASP A 272 -14.89 -4.34 6.88
C ASP A 272 -13.99 -5.54 6.62
N LYS A 273 -13.07 -5.44 5.66
CA LYS A 273 -12.03 -6.45 5.42
C LYS A 273 -10.85 -6.40 6.40
N GLY A 274 -10.79 -5.41 7.29
CA GLY A 274 -9.64 -5.22 8.19
C GLY A 274 -8.43 -4.57 7.53
N LEU A 275 -8.63 -3.92 6.40
CA LEU A 275 -7.62 -3.11 5.70
C LEU A 275 -7.61 -1.70 6.30
N MET A 276 -6.84 -1.52 7.38
CA MET A 276 -6.82 -0.27 8.15
C MET A 276 -6.05 0.86 7.46
N PHE A 277 -5.10 0.54 6.59
CA PHE A 277 -4.31 1.54 5.87
C PHE A 277 -4.25 1.21 4.39
N VAL A 278 -4.89 2.03 3.57
CA VAL A 278 -5.09 1.79 2.14
C VAL A 278 -4.70 3.01 1.32
N GLY A 279 -4.03 2.78 0.20
CA GLY A 279 -3.75 3.78 -0.82
C GLY A 279 -4.63 3.54 -2.06
N LEU A 280 -5.57 4.43 -2.31
CA LEU A 280 -6.43 4.41 -3.48
C LEU A 280 -5.81 5.30 -4.57
N ASP A 281 -5.54 4.74 -5.74
CA ASP A 281 -4.96 5.47 -6.86
C ASP A 281 -6.03 5.83 -7.88
N LEU A 282 -6.10 7.13 -8.21
CA LEU A 282 -7.13 7.72 -9.07
C LEU A 282 -6.51 8.55 -10.19
N ILE A 283 -6.99 8.36 -11.42
CA ILE A 283 -6.71 9.24 -12.56
C ILE A 283 -8.04 9.78 -13.08
N GLY A 284 -8.21 11.10 -13.10
CA GLY A 284 -9.47 11.74 -13.52
C GLY A 284 -10.69 11.24 -12.74
N GLY A 285 -10.55 10.95 -11.44
CA GLY A 285 -11.61 10.39 -10.59
C GLY A 285 -11.94 8.93 -10.88
N ARG A 286 -11.11 8.20 -11.63
CA ARG A 286 -11.29 6.78 -11.93
C ARG A 286 -10.24 5.94 -11.21
N ILE A 287 -10.69 4.85 -10.56
CA ILE A 287 -9.80 3.93 -9.84
C ILE A 287 -8.87 3.23 -10.82
N THR A 288 -7.59 3.21 -10.49
CA THR A 288 -6.55 2.45 -11.22
C THR A 288 -5.98 1.32 -10.40
N GLU A 289 -5.85 1.50 -9.07
CA GLU A 289 -5.30 0.52 -8.12
C GLU A 289 -5.83 0.79 -6.70
N ILE A 290 -5.90 -0.26 -5.87
CA ILE A 290 -6.19 -0.18 -4.43
C ILE A 290 -5.04 -0.87 -3.70
N ASN A 291 -4.10 -0.08 -3.19
CA ASN A 291 -2.87 -0.58 -2.57
C ASN A 291 -3.10 -0.92 -1.11
N VAL A 292 -2.88 -2.18 -0.73
CA VAL A 292 -3.20 -2.73 0.59
C VAL A 292 -1.99 -3.28 1.35
N THR A 293 -0.82 -3.38 0.72
CA THR A 293 0.41 -3.90 1.34
C THR A 293 1.11 -2.82 2.16
N SER A 294 1.84 -1.93 1.50
CA SER A 294 2.64 -0.87 2.11
C SER A 294 2.41 0.49 1.45
N PRO A 295 1.16 1.05 1.46
CA PRO A 295 0.91 2.36 0.84
C PRO A 295 1.81 3.45 1.41
N THR A 296 2.25 4.34 0.53
CA THR A 296 3.14 5.47 0.81
C THR A 296 2.43 6.81 0.60
N CYS A 297 3.17 7.92 0.69
CA CYS A 297 2.75 9.31 0.47
C CYS A 297 2.24 10.05 1.72
N VAL A 298 2.33 9.47 2.91
CA VAL A 298 1.97 10.16 4.16
C VAL A 298 2.81 11.42 4.33
N ARG A 299 4.15 11.27 4.27
CA ARG A 299 5.09 12.38 4.50
C ARG A 299 4.89 13.53 3.53
N GLU A 300 4.70 13.21 2.25
CA GLU A 300 4.51 14.23 1.21
C GLU A 300 3.21 15.01 1.41
N ILE A 301 2.15 14.38 1.92
CA ILE A 301 0.88 15.06 2.20
C ILE A 301 1.01 15.87 3.49
N ASP A 302 1.51 15.28 4.57
CA ASP A 302 1.65 15.94 5.87
C ASP A 302 2.54 17.19 5.77
N ASP A 303 3.69 17.08 5.09
CA ASP A 303 4.64 18.19 4.92
C ASP A 303 4.05 19.36 4.11
N GLN A 304 3.16 19.10 3.15
CA GLN A 304 2.58 20.12 2.27
C GLN A 304 1.26 20.69 2.79
N CYS A 305 0.47 19.90 3.52
CA CYS A 305 -0.88 20.27 3.94
C CYS A 305 -1.01 20.52 5.44
N GLY A 306 0.02 20.20 6.24
CA GLY A 306 -0.03 20.35 7.70
C GLY A 306 -0.97 19.35 8.37
N THR A 307 -1.22 18.20 7.74
CA THR A 307 -1.94 17.06 8.31
C THR A 307 -1.00 16.23 9.20
N ASP A 308 -1.56 15.25 9.92
CA ASP A 308 -0.79 14.31 10.73
C ASP A 308 -1.38 12.89 10.58
N ILE A 309 -1.34 12.39 9.35
CA ILE A 309 -1.95 11.11 8.94
C ILE A 309 -1.32 9.94 9.69
N ALA A 310 -0.01 10.03 9.99
CA ALA A 310 0.68 9.00 10.75
C ALA A 310 0.11 8.89 12.17
N THR A 311 -0.20 10.01 12.83
CA THR A 311 -0.82 10.01 14.15
C THR A 311 -2.27 9.54 14.09
N ASP A 312 -3.05 9.93 13.08
CA ASP A 312 -4.40 9.42 12.87
C ASP A 312 -4.43 7.89 12.73
N PHE A 313 -3.44 7.34 12.01
CA PHE A 313 -3.29 5.89 11.88
C PHE A 313 -2.96 5.23 13.24
N ILE A 314 -2.03 5.75 14.01
CA ILE A 314 -1.68 5.18 15.33
C ILE A 314 -2.87 5.29 16.30
N LEU A 315 -3.62 6.39 16.28
CA LEU A 315 -4.85 6.53 17.06
C LEU A 315 -5.90 5.47 16.69
N ALA A 316 -6.05 5.15 15.40
CA ALA A 316 -6.93 4.08 14.95
C ALA A 316 -6.45 2.71 15.44
N VAL A 317 -5.13 2.45 15.43
CA VAL A 317 -4.53 1.22 15.98
C VAL A 317 -4.81 1.09 17.47
N GLU A 318 -4.60 2.15 18.25
CA GLU A 318 -4.93 2.19 19.69
C GLU A 318 -6.40 1.88 19.95
N ALA A 319 -7.29 2.53 19.20
CA ALA A 319 -8.73 2.30 19.33
C ALA A 319 -9.13 0.85 19.05
N ARG A 320 -8.50 0.20 18.06
CA ARG A 320 -8.72 -1.22 17.75
C ARG A 320 -8.20 -2.15 18.86
N CYS A 321 -7.08 -1.81 19.49
CA CYS A 321 -6.55 -2.59 20.62
C CYS A 321 -7.43 -2.49 21.89
N LEU A 322 -8.14 -1.38 22.08
CA LEU A 322 -9.04 -1.20 23.21
C LEU A 322 -10.40 -1.90 23.04
N GLN A 323 -10.77 -2.30 21.82
CA GLN A 323 -12.01 -2.99 21.50
C GLN A 323 -11.90 -4.53 21.65
N LYS A 324 -10.69 -5.06 21.87
CA LYS A 324 -10.42 -6.47 22.16
C LYS A 324 -10.54 -6.75 23.65
#